data_6b9196ff0f09e0e9ae21fa29366d0ab4
#
_entry.id   6b9196ff0f09e0e9ae21fa29366d0ab4
#
_cell.length_a   1.000
_cell.length_b   1.000
_cell.length_c   1.000
_cell.angle_alpha   90.00
_cell.angle_beta   90.00
_cell.angle_gamma   90.00
#
_symmetry.space_group_name_H-M   'P 1'
#
loop_
_entity.id
_entity.type
_entity.pdbx_description
1 polymer ?
#
loop_
_entity_poly.entity_id
_entity_poly.type
_entity_poly.pdbx_seq_one_letter_code
_entity_poly.pdbx_strand_id
1 'polypeptide(L)'
;APLVPALATALQPLLRTPLRGALSTLIDKLPEGPTEETRERARWTVVAEAHGEDGRVGRGTVEGSDVYGITAVMAVEIARRMAAPGYDRAGALAPAQAVDPADFLGFLGEHGVSYRVDGPTRAGERART
;
A
#
# COMPACT_ATOMS: atom_id res chain seq x y z
N ALA A 1 -23.07 0.97 14.28
CA ALA A 1 -23.60 2.26 14.74
C ALA A 1 -23.73 3.22 13.56
N PRO A 2 -24.92 3.76 13.24
CA PRO A 2 -25.17 4.56 12.05
C PRO A 2 -24.92 6.07 12.28
N LEU A 3 -23.78 6.43 12.89
CA LEU A 3 -23.44 7.84 13.15
C LEU A 3 -22.94 8.59 11.89
N VAL A 4 -22.25 7.92 11.00
CA VAL A 4 -21.66 8.55 9.81
C VAL A 4 -22.71 9.03 8.79
N PRO A 5 -23.75 8.26 8.42
CA PRO A 5 -24.75 8.74 7.49
C PRO A 5 -25.64 9.86 8.08
N ALA A 6 -25.91 9.82 9.37
CA ALA A 6 -26.71 10.88 10.05
C ALA A 6 -25.92 12.21 10.05
N LEU A 7 -24.62 12.19 10.31
CA LEU A 7 -23.76 13.36 10.26
C LEU A 7 -23.64 13.94 8.84
N ALA A 8 -23.52 13.07 7.84
CA ALA A 8 -23.45 13.48 6.44
C ALA A 8 -24.75 14.17 5.99
N THR A 9 -25.94 13.67 6.42
CA THR A 9 -27.23 14.26 6.09
C THR A 9 -27.44 15.60 6.81
N ALA A 10 -26.98 15.75 8.04
CA ALA A 10 -27.06 17.01 8.80
C ALA A 10 -26.13 18.10 8.25
N LEU A 11 -25.01 17.74 7.59
CA LEU A 11 -24.10 18.70 6.97
C LEU A 11 -24.51 19.12 5.55
N GLN A 12 -25.44 18.42 4.90
CA GLN A 12 -25.89 18.77 3.53
C GLN A 12 -26.38 20.21 3.36
N PRO A 13 -27.21 20.79 4.25
CA PRO A 13 -27.64 22.18 4.11
C PRO A 13 -26.47 23.18 4.28
N LEU A 14 -25.48 22.86 5.10
CA LEU A 14 -24.29 23.70 5.30
C LEU A 14 -23.42 23.78 4.04
N LEU A 15 -23.36 22.71 3.26
CA LEU A 15 -22.62 22.65 1.99
C LEU A 15 -23.31 23.42 0.85
N ARG A 16 -24.57 23.85 1.03
CA ARG A 16 -25.33 24.64 0.05
C ARG A 16 -25.25 26.16 0.30
N THR A 17 -24.57 26.60 1.34
CA THR A 17 -24.41 28.02 1.68
C THR A 17 -23.14 28.62 1.04
N PRO A 18 -23.01 29.97 0.96
CA PRO A 18 -21.81 30.64 0.45
C PRO A 18 -20.51 30.30 1.23
N LEU A 19 -20.64 29.66 2.40
CA LEU A 19 -19.53 29.07 3.14
C LEU A 19 -18.76 28.01 2.34
N ARG A 20 -19.39 27.39 1.31
CA ARG A 20 -18.69 26.44 0.43
C ARG A 20 -17.53 27.11 -0.31
N GLY A 21 -17.69 28.35 -0.77
CA GLY A 21 -16.63 29.11 -1.44
C GLY A 21 -15.47 29.44 -0.49
N ALA A 22 -15.79 29.85 0.74
CA ALA A 22 -14.76 30.10 1.76
C ALA A 22 -14.03 28.82 2.18
N LEU A 23 -14.75 27.71 2.31
CA LEU A 23 -14.17 26.39 2.64
C LEU A 23 -13.30 25.86 1.52
N SER A 24 -13.72 26.01 0.25
CA SER A 24 -12.91 25.66 -0.92
C SER A 24 -11.60 26.46 -0.95
N THR A 25 -11.69 27.77 -0.77
CA THR A 25 -10.48 28.65 -0.71
C THR A 25 -9.55 28.29 0.44
N LEU A 26 -10.09 27.80 1.56
CA LEU A 26 -9.27 27.33 2.68
C LEU A 26 -8.60 25.98 2.36
N ILE A 27 -9.32 25.09 1.71
CA ILE A 27 -8.81 23.77 1.26
C ILE A 27 -7.72 23.97 0.21
N ASP A 28 -7.91 24.89 -0.74
CA ASP A 28 -6.93 25.23 -1.80
C ASP A 28 -5.62 25.82 -1.24
N LYS A 29 -5.64 26.33 -0.01
CA LYS A 29 -4.45 26.83 0.71
C LYS A 29 -3.76 25.75 1.54
N LEU A 30 -4.35 24.59 1.71
CA LEU A 30 -3.69 23.48 2.39
C LEU A 30 -2.64 22.87 1.44
N PRO A 31 -1.48 22.44 1.97
CA PRO A 31 -0.47 21.79 1.14
C PRO A 31 -1.05 20.54 0.47
N GLU A 32 -0.79 20.39 -0.82
CA GLU A 32 -1.17 19.19 -1.60
C GLU A 32 -0.38 17.97 -1.12
N GLY A 33 -0.96 17.28 -0.15
CA GLY A 33 -0.38 16.05 0.39
C GLY A 33 0.63 16.28 1.55
N PRO A 34 1.18 15.20 2.07
CA PRO A 34 2.12 15.23 3.17
C PRO A 34 3.47 15.84 2.73
N THR A 35 4.09 16.63 3.61
CA THR A 35 5.43 17.16 3.40
C THR A 35 6.45 16.01 3.31
N GLU A 36 7.60 16.25 2.68
CA GLU A 36 8.69 15.28 2.56
C GLU A 36 9.07 14.70 3.94
N GLU A 37 9.25 15.55 4.94
CA GLU A 37 9.54 15.13 6.31
C GLU A 37 8.45 14.24 6.91
N THR A 38 7.18 14.51 6.62
CA THR A 38 6.06 13.67 7.08
C THR A 38 6.05 12.33 6.37
N ARG A 39 6.38 12.29 5.07
CA ARG A 39 6.48 11.05 4.30
C ARG A 39 7.60 10.15 4.77
N GLU A 40 8.79 10.71 5.01
CA GLU A 40 9.96 9.97 5.50
C GLU A 40 9.74 9.34 6.89
N ARG A 41 8.98 10.05 7.74
CA ARG A 41 8.63 9.56 9.09
C ARG A 41 7.47 8.57 9.09
N ALA A 42 6.64 8.59 8.06
CA ALA A 42 5.49 7.69 7.97
C ALA A 42 5.97 6.24 7.82
N ARG A 43 5.57 5.38 8.75
CA ARG A 43 5.81 3.94 8.69
C ARG A 43 4.57 3.25 8.14
N TRP A 44 4.79 2.21 7.37
CA TRP A 44 3.73 1.38 6.83
C TRP A 44 4.05 -0.09 7.01
N THR A 45 3.03 -0.87 7.17
CA THR A 45 3.11 -2.33 7.25
C THR A 45 2.03 -2.93 6.36
N VAL A 46 2.42 -3.86 5.52
CA VAL A 46 1.51 -4.68 4.71
C VAL A 46 1.57 -6.10 5.20
N VAL A 47 0.42 -6.68 5.49
CA VAL A 47 0.29 -8.09 5.87
C VAL A 47 -0.52 -8.79 4.79
N ALA A 48 0.03 -9.89 4.29
CA ALA A 48 -0.63 -10.77 3.34
C ALA A 48 -0.82 -12.16 3.94
N GLU A 49 -1.98 -12.75 3.76
CA GLU A 49 -2.26 -14.13 4.14
C GLU A 49 -2.69 -14.94 2.92
N ALA A 50 -2.07 -16.09 2.74
CA ALA A 50 -2.40 -17.05 1.69
C ALA A 50 -3.01 -18.29 2.34
N HIS A 51 -4.23 -18.63 1.94
CA HIS A 51 -4.96 -19.79 2.45
C HIS A 51 -4.88 -20.93 1.43
N GLY A 52 -4.27 -22.03 1.80
CA GLY A 52 -4.23 -23.26 1.01
C GLY A 52 -5.53 -24.07 1.13
N GLU A 53 -5.86 -24.84 0.11
CA GLU A 53 -7.03 -25.75 0.11
C GLU A 53 -6.93 -26.83 1.21
N ASP A 54 -5.74 -27.12 1.67
CA ASP A 54 -5.45 -28.05 2.78
C ASP A 54 -5.62 -27.44 4.18
N GLY A 55 -6.14 -26.19 4.26
CA GLY A 55 -6.36 -25.46 5.50
C GLY A 55 -5.09 -24.88 6.13
N ARG A 56 -3.96 -24.91 5.41
CA ARG A 56 -2.75 -24.19 5.85
C ARG A 56 -2.82 -22.72 5.48
N VAL A 57 -2.20 -21.90 6.33
CA VAL A 57 -2.13 -20.44 6.14
C VAL A 57 -0.68 -20.01 6.16
N GLY A 58 -0.23 -19.43 5.05
CA GLY A 58 1.04 -18.72 4.96
C GLY A 58 0.82 -17.23 5.24
N ARG A 59 1.75 -16.59 5.93
CA ARG A 59 1.68 -15.15 6.21
C ARG A 59 2.97 -14.46 5.82
N GLY A 60 2.85 -13.34 5.11
CA GLY A 60 3.94 -12.43 4.81
C GLY A 60 3.70 -11.07 5.44
N THR A 61 4.76 -10.44 5.90
CA THR A 61 4.75 -9.06 6.40
C THR A 61 5.84 -8.28 5.70
N VAL A 62 5.50 -7.09 5.21
CA VAL A 62 6.43 -6.16 4.57
C VAL A 62 6.28 -4.81 5.26
N GLU A 63 7.39 -4.20 5.64
CA GLU A 63 7.41 -2.94 6.39
C GLU A 63 8.41 -1.97 5.79
N GLY A 64 8.10 -0.68 5.87
CA GLY A 64 8.99 0.36 5.39
C GLY A 64 8.55 1.75 5.80
N SER A 65 9.22 2.73 5.25
CA SER A 65 8.87 4.15 5.36
C SER A 65 8.73 4.76 3.96
N ASP A 66 8.26 6.00 3.87
CA ASP A 66 8.09 6.73 2.62
C ASP A 66 7.41 5.91 1.51
N VAL A 67 6.13 5.62 1.69
CA VAL A 67 5.33 4.83 0.73
C VAL A 67 5.37 5.40 -0.70
N TYR A 68 5.49 6.71 -0.86
CA TYR A 68 5.55 7.35 -2.17
C TYR A 68 6.91 7.17 -2.84
N GLY A 69 8.00 7.37 -2.09
CA GLY A 69 9.35 7.14 -2.58
C GLY A 69 9.57 5.67 -2.97
N ILE A 70 9.15 4.75 -2.12
CA ILE A 70 9.20 3.31 -2.42
C ILE A 70 8.37 2.95 -3.65
N THR A 71 7.19 3.55 -3.83
CA THR A 71 6.37 3.31 -5.02
C THR A 71 7.09 3.77 -6.30
N ALA A 72 7.79 4.90 -6.27
CA ALA A 72 8.58 5.38 -7.38
C ALA A 72 9.76 4.44 -7.70
N VAL A 73 10.49 4.00 -6.67
CA VAL A 73 11.58 3.01 -6.80
C VAL A 73 11.07 1.72 -7.43
N MET A 74 9.94 1.20 -6.95
CA MET A 74 9.30 0.00 -7.50
C MET A 74 8.93 0.17 -8.98
N ALA A 75 8.31 1.30 -9.33
CA ALA A 75 7.87 1.55 -10.70
C ALA A 75 9.06 1.61 -11.68
N VAL A 76 10.12 2.30 -11.30
CA VAL A 76 11.33 2.42 -12.12
C VAL A 76 12.03 1.06 -12.28
N GLU A 77 12.19 0.31 -11.20
CA GLU A 77 12.85 -0.99 -11.25
C GLU A 77 12.05 -2.02 -12.07
N ILE A 78 10.73 -2.07 -11.90
CA ILE A 78 9.87 -2.93 -12.72
C ILE A 78 10.00 -2.56 -14.20
N ALA A 79 9.93 -1.27 -14.54
CA ALA A 79 10.09 -0.81 -15.92
C ALA A 79 11.46 -1.19 -16.48
N ARG A 80 12.54 -1.05 -15.71
CA ARG A 80 13.89 -1.46 -16.08
C ARG A 80 13.97 -2.97 -16.37
N ARG A 81 13.38 -3.81 -15.53
CA ARG A 81 13.34 -5.27 -15.73
C ARG A 81 12.52 -5.64 -16.95
N MET A 82 11.38 -4.98 -17.17
CA MET A 82 10.53 -5.21 -18.35
C MET A 82 11.23 -4.80 -19.67
N ALA A 83 12.11 -3.82 -19.62
CA ALA A 83 12.89 -3.37 -20.78
C ALA A 83 14.15 -4.20 -21.02
N ALA A 84 14.48 -5.14 -20.15
CA ALA A 84 15.70 -5.96 -20.28
C ALA A 84 15.59 -6.95 -21.46
N PRO A 85 16.69 -7.23 -22.16
CA PRO A 85 16.71 -8.25 -23.20
C PRO A 85 16.27 -9.61 -22.65
N GLY A 86 15.35 -10.27 -23.37
CA GLY A 86 14.81 -11.58 -22.98
C GLY A 86 13.60 -11.53 -22.05
N TYR A 87 13.08 -10.35 -21.72
CA TYR A 87 11.80 -10.27 -21.03
C TYR A 87 10.67 -10.71 -21.97
N ASP A 88 9.91 -11.72 -21.56
CA ASP A 88 8.94 -12.44 -22.39
C ASP A 88 7.49 -12.33 -21.91
N ARG A 89 7.25 -11.64 -20.80
CA ARG A 89 5.89 -11.46 -20.25
C ARG A 89 5.20 -10.28 -20.92
N ALA A 90 3.92 -10.44 -21.26
CA ALA A 90 3.13 -9.44 -21.95
C ALA A 90 1.71 -9.34 -21.37
N GLY A 91 1.04 -8.19 -21.60
CA GLY A 91 -0.32 -7.92 -21.15
C GLY A 91 -0.39 -6.99 -19.96
N ALA A 92 -1.59 -6.86 -19.37
CA ALA A 92 -1.79 -6.12 -18.13
C ALA A 92 -1.41 -7.02 -16.95
N LEU A 93 -0.23 -6.80 -16.39
CA LEU A 93 0.35 -7.61 -15.33
C LEU A 93 0.38 -6.86 -14.00
N ALA A 94 0.03 -7.55 -12.92
CA ALA A 94 0.35 -7.06 -11.58
C ALA A 94 1.89 -7.12 -11.35
N PRO A 95 2.47 -6.30 -10.46
CA PRO A 95 3.90 -6.31 -10.17
C PRO A 95 4.48 -7.71 -9.91
N ALA A 96 3.80 -8.53 -9.11
CA ALA A 96 4.23 -9.90 -8.81
C ALA A 96 4.13 -10.87 -10.01
N GLN A 97 3.43 -10.47 -11.08
CA GLN A 97 3.40 -11.22 -12.33
C GLN A 97 4.46 -10.71 -13.33
N ALA A 98 4.82 -9.42 -13.22
CA ALA A 98 5.79 -8.79 -14.10
C ALA A 98 7.23 -9.16 -13.74
N VAL A 99 7.54 -9.39 -12.47
CA VAL A 99 8.90 -9.72 -11.99
C VAL A 99 8.85 -10.95 -11.08
N ASP A 100 10.01 -11.53 -10.75
CA ASP A 100 10.11 -12.53 -9.69
C ASP A 100 9.92 -11.87 -8.32
N PRO A 101 8.91 -12.27 -7.52
CA PRO A 101 8.59 -11.61 -6.26
C PRO A 101 9.70 -11.72 -5.20
N ALA A 102 10.39 -12.86 -5.12
CA ALA A 102 11.42 -13.08 -4.10
C ALA A 102 12.66 -12.23 -4.38
N ASP A 103 13.12 -12.22 -5.63
CA ASP A 103 14.23 -11.38 -6.07
C ASP A 103 13.88 -9.89 -5.94
N PHE A 104 12.65 -9.51 -6.27
CA PHE A 104 12.20 -8.12 -6.15
C PHE A 104 12.11 -7.65 -4.68
N LEU A 105 11.67 -8.48 -3.76
CA LEU A 105 11.71 -8.18 -2.33
C LEU A 105 13.14 -8.04 -1.82
N GLY A 106 14.08 -8.83 -2.33
CA GLY A 106 15.51 -8.67 -2.05
C GLY A 106 16.02 -7.30 -2.47
N PHE A 107 15.71 -6.87 -3.69
CA PHE A 107 16.03 -5.53 -4.19
C PHE A 107 15.44 -4.42 -3.30
N LEU A 108 14.17 -4.55 -2.88
CA LEU A 108 13.52 -3.57 -2.00
C LEU A 108 14.18 -3.51 -0.61
N GLY A 109 14.79 -4.60 -0.16
CA GLY A 109 15.58 -4.65 1.08
C GLY A 109 16.75 -3.66 1.07
N GLU A 110 17.40 -3.45 -0.06
CA GLU A 110 18.47 -2.47 -0.25
C GLU A 110 17.95 -1.01 -0.19
N HIS A 111 16.62 -0.83 -0.31
CA HIS A 111 15.93 0.45 -0.27
C HIS A 111 15.14 0.68 1.02
N GLY A 112 15.49 -0.01 2.10
CA GLY A 112 14.91 0.20 3.43
C GLY A 112 13.57 -0.47 3.68
N VAL A 113 13.19 -1.44 2.84
CA VAL A 113 12.01 -2.29 3.05
C VAL A 113 12.45 -3.59 3.71
N SER A 114 11.85 -3.93 4.84
CA SER A 114 12.04 -5.23 5.49
C SER A 114 10.87 -6.16 5.15
N TYR A 115 11.15 -7.45 5.05
CA TYR A 115 10.09 -8.42 4.86
C TYR A 115 10.35 -9.70 5.65
N ARG A 116 9.26 -10.38 6.01
CA ARG A 116 9.27 -11.68 6.65
C ARG A 116 8.18 -12.56 6.06
N VAL A 117 8.51 -13.80 5.78
CA VAL A 117 7.55 -14.82 5.34
C VAL A 117 7.56 -15.94 6.38
N ASP A 118 6.44 -16.10 7.05
CA ASP A 118 6.23 -17.22 7.95
C ASP A 118 5.74 -18.42 7.14
N GLY A 119 6.36 -19.57 7.36
CA GLY A 119 5.96 -20.81 6.70
C GLY A 119 4.49 -21.17 6.95
N PRO A 120 3.89 -22.00 6.08
CA PRO A 120 2.49 -22.38 6.22
C PRO A 120 2.27 -23.19 7.50
N THR A 121 1.37 -22.69 8.36
CA THR A 121 0.92 -23.32 9.60
C THR A 121 -0.57 -23.66 9.50
N ARG A 122 -1.05 -24.66 10.24
CA ARG A 122 -2.48 -24.94 10.29
C ARG A 122 -3.24 -23.81 10.97
N ALA A 123 -4.42 -23.46 10.42
CA ALA A 123 -5.31 -22.50 11.04
C ALA A 123 -5.64 -22.96 12.47
N GLY A 124 -5.39 -22.11 13.48
CA GLY A 124 -5.62 -22.44 14.91
C GLY A 124 -4.34 -22.76 15.72
N GLU A 125 -3.21 -23.03 15.11
CA GLU A 125 -1.95 -23.32 15.82
C GLU A 125 -1.28 -22.03 16.36
N ARG A 126 -1.54 -20.88 15.72
CA ARG A 126 -0.99 -19.58 16.11
C ARG A 126 -1.65 -18.91 17.34
N ALA A 127 -2.78 -19.44 17.79
CA ALA A 127 -3.49 -18.87 18.96
C ALA A 127 -2.92 -19.36 20.30
N ARG A 128 -1.82 -20.13 20.30
CA ARG A 128 -1.26 -20.76 21.50
C ARG A 128 0.18 -20.33 21.82
N THR A 129 0.70 -19.32 21.13
CA THR A 129 2.02 -18.70 21.41
C THR A 129 1.83 -17.25 21.77
#